data_67f54032a5cc3bdea3e7cec1fe9dda80
#
_entry.id   67f54032a5cc3bdea3e7cec1fe9dda80
#
_cell.length_a   1.000
_cell.length_b   1.000
_cell.length_c   1.000
_cell.angle_alpha   90.00
_cell.angle_beta   90.00
_cell.angle_gamma   90.00
#
_symmetry.space_group_name_H-M   'P 1'
#
loop_
_entity.id
_entity.type
_entity.pdbx_description
1 polymer ?
#
loop_
_entity_poly.entity_id
_entity_poly.type
_entity_poly.pdbx_seq_one_letter_code
_entity_poly.pdbx_strand_id
1 'polypeptide(L)'
;KRNLILSPAFKEFEQNANPRTREKLRYAISILETVYPVPTKFVKKLVGTDFFELRVSVDNEIRVILFAVDNDNINLATNVILLNGFVKKSTKDYDKEITKAINILR
;
A
#
# COMPACT_ATOMS: atom_id res chain seq x y z
N LYS A 1 -0.35 -16.60 -5.69
CA LYS A 1 0.41 -15.71 -4.79
C LYS A 1 0.94 -14.52 -5.56
N ARG A 2 0.63 -13.31 -5.07
CA ARG A 2 1.12 -12.09 -5.72
C ARG A 2 2.60 -11.89 -5.44
N ASN A 3 3.32 -11.43 -6.46
CA ASN A 3 4.71 -11.05 -6.33
C ASN A 3 4.77 -9.58 -5.91
N LEU A 4 5.31 -9.30 -4.74
CA LEU A 4 5.35 -7.95 -4.17
C LEU A 4 6.73 -7.34 -4.34
N ILE A 5 6.77 -6.12 -4.84
CA ILE A 5 7.99 -5.35 -5.04
C ILE A 5 7.95 -4.18 -4.07
N LEU A 6 8.93 -4.11 -3.18
CA LEU A 6 9.00 -3.07 -2.16
C LEU A 6 9.96 -1.96 -2.62
N SER A 7 9.44 -0.75 -2.81
CA SER A 7 10.28 0.38 -3.17
C SER A 7 11.20 0.78 -2.01
N PRO A 8 12.31 1.46 -2.27
CA PRO A 8 13.16 2.00 -1.19
C PRO A 8 12.39 2.93 -0.24
N ALA A 9 11.47 3.74 -0.77
CA ALA A 9 10.65 4.63 0.05
C ALA A 9 9.77 3.84 1.03
N PHE A 10 9.16 2.76 0.56
CA PHE A 10 8.35 1.92 1.46
C PHE A 10 9.22 1.23 2.52
N LYS A 11 10.37 0.71 2.11
CA LYS A 11 11.29 0.05 3.06
C LYS A 11 11.73 0.99 4.17
N GLU A 12 12.02 2.24 3.83
CA GLU A 12 12.38 3.26 4.81
C GLU A 12 11.22 3.54 5.76
N PHE A 13 10.01 3.68 5.22
CA PHE A 13 8.82 3.89 6.04
C PHE A 13 8.64 2.74 7.03
N GLU A 14 8.78 1.51 6.57
CA GLU A 14 8.63 0.34 7.43
C GLU A 14 9.71 0.29 8.51
N GLN A 15 10.95 0.58 8.15
CA GLN A 15 12.05 0.58 9.11
C GLN A 15 11.87 1.61 10.21
N ASN A 16 11.29 2.76 9.88
CA ASN A 16 11.08 3.85 10.83
C ASN A 16 9.79 3.69 11.66
N ALA A 17 8.96 2.71 11.32
CA ALA A 17 7.75 2.43 12.07
C ALA A 17 8.09 1.75 13.39
N ASN A 18 7.26 2.00 14.42
CA ASN A 18 7.45 1.30 15.69
C ASN A 18 7.14 -0.20 15.51
N PRO A 19 7.60 -1.06 16.44
CA PRO A 19 7.43 -2.51 16.29
C PRO A 19 5.99 -2.97 16.10
N ARG A 20 5.05 -2.34 16.81
CA ARG A 20 3.63 -2.70 16.71
C ARG A 20 3.06 -2.37 15.33
N THR A 21 3.37 -1.19 14.81
CA THR A 21 2.96 -0.80 13.46
C THR A 21 3.60 -1.71 12.42
N ARG A 22 4.87 -2.03 12.58
CA ARG A 22 5.59 -2.90 11.65
C ARG A 22 4.97 -4.29 11.60
N GLU A 23 4.60 -4.85 12.75
CA GLU A 23 3.94 -6.15 12.82
C GLU A 23 2.61 -6.13 12.06
N LYS A 24 1.78 -5.10 12.28
CA LYS A 24 0.51 -4.96 11.59
C LYS A 24 0.68 -4.76 10.08
N LEU A 25 1.69 -4.01 9.67
CA LEU A 25 2.02 -3.85 8.25
C LEU A 25 2.39 -5.18 7.62
N ARG A 26 3.22 -5.96 8.27
CA ARG A 26 3.65 -7.27 7.76
C ARG A 26 2.48 -8.22 7.62
N TYR A 27 1.55 -8.19 8.56
CA TYR A 27 0.35 -9.00 8.47
C TYR A 27 -0.49 -8.60 7.25
N ALA A 28 -0.74 -7.31 7.08
CA ALA A 28 -1.53 -6.81 5.94
C ALA A 28 -0.84 -7.14 4.61
N ILE A 29 0.49 -7.04 4.57
CA ILE A 29 1.27 -7.39 3.38
C ILE A 29 1.13 -8.89 3.08
N SER A 30 1.11 -9.74 4.09
CA SER A 30 0.92 -11.18 3.87
C SER A 30 -0.46 -11.49 3.32
N ILE A 31 -1.49 -10.75 3.74
CA ILE A 31 -2.84 -10.88 3.19
C ILE A 31 -2.85 -10.45 1.71
N LEU A 32 -2.22 -9.33 1.39
CA LEU A 32 -2.09 -8.88 0.00
C LEU A 32 -1.38 -9.93 -0.85
N GLU A 33 -0.37 -10.56 -0.32
CA GLU A 33 0.41 -11.56 -1.05
C GLU A 33 -0.38 -12.83 -1.33
N THR A 34 -1.17 -13.31 -0.38
CA THR A 34 -1.66 -14.69 -0.40
C THR A 34 -3.18 -14.85 -0.53
N VAL A 35 -3.98 -13.84 -0.19
CA VAL A 35 -5.44 -13.99 -0.15
C VAL A 35 -6.10 -13.51 -1.43
N TYR A 36 -6.99 -14.33 -2.00
CA TYR A 36 -7.73 -14.04 -3.23
C TYR A 36 -9.22 -14.32 -3.02
N PRO A 37 -10.12 -13.37 -3.31
CA PRO A 37 -9.81 -11.96 -3.57
C PRO A 37 -9.31 -11.28 -2.30
N VAL A 38 -8.55 -10.19 -2.46
CA VAL A 38 -8.06 -9.46 -1.30
C VAL A 38 -9.22 -8.70 -0.65
N PRO A 39 -9.40 -8.82 0.68
CA PRO A 39 -10.52 -8.16 1.35
C PRO A 39 -10.44 -6.63 1.26
N THR A 40 -11.58 -5.99 1.04
CA THR A 40 -11.66 -4.52 0.95
C THR A 40 -11.28 -3.82 2.26
N LYS A 41 -11.33 -4.54 3.37
CA LYS A 41 -10.80 -4.05 4.64
C LYS A 41 -9.33 -3.68 4.54
N PHE A 42 -8.57 -4.44 3.74
CA PHE A 42 -7.13 -4.24 3.61
C PHE A 42 -6.73 -3.44 2.37
N VAL A 43 -7.46 -3.59 1.26
CA VAL A 43 -7.07 -2.93 0.01
C VAL A 43 -8.28 -2.29 -0.64
N LYS A 44 -8.15 -1.00 -1.00
CA LYS A 44 -9.16 -0.26 -1.75
C LYS A 44 -8.53 0.49 -2.90
N LYS A 45 -9.31 0.67 -3.96
CA LYS A 45 -8.95 1.53 -5.09
C LYS A 45 -8.95 2.99 -4.65
N LEU A 46 -7.93 3.73 -5.05
CA LEU A 46 -7.92 5.19 -4.91
C LEU A 46 -8.61 5.79 -6.13
N VAL A 47 -9.83 6.25 -5.93
CA VAL A 47 -10.70 6.74 -7.02
C VAL A 47 -10.02 7.87 -7.78
N GLY A 48 -10.10 7.81 -9.11
CA GLY A 48 -9.48 8.82 -9.97
C GLY A 48 -7.98 8.63 -10.21
N THR A 49 -7.42 7.51 -9.78
CA THR A 49 -6.00 7.20 -9.96
C THR A 49 -5.83 5.78 -10.48
N ASP A 50 -4.60 5.43 -10.86
CA ASP A 50 -4.23 4.05 -11.19
C ASP A 50 -3.75 3.28 -9.97
N PHE A 51 -3.91 3.84 -8.77
CA PHE A 51 -3.38 3.27 -7.53
C PHE A 51 -4.44 2.63 -6.66
N PHE A 52 -3.96 1.76 -5.77
CA PHE A 52 -4.73 1.20 -4.67
C PHE A 52 -4.07 1.61 -3.36
N GLU A 53 -4.78 1.45 -2.26
CA GLU A 53 -4.19 1.67 -0.93
C GLU A 53 -4.30 0.41 -0.09
N LEU A 54 -3.21 0.06 0.57
CA LEU A 54 -3.21 -0.92 1.64
C LEU A 54 -3.55 -0.18 2.93
N ARG A 55 -4.49 -0.70 3.70
CA ARG A 55 -5.06 -0.04 4.87
C ARG A 55 -4.70 -0.80 6.14
N VAL A 56 -4.08 -0.11 7.08
CA VAL A 56 -3.71 -0.68 8.38
C VAL A 56 -4.12 0.30 9.46
N SER A 57 -4.90 -0.18 10.43
CA SER A 57 -5.26 0.60 11.62
C SER A 57 -4.55 -0.02 12.81
N VAL A 58 -3.76 0.79 13.47
CA VAL A 58 -3.11 0.46 14.72
C VAL A 58 -3.18 1.73 15.54
N ASP A 59 -2.44 2.28 16.26
CA ASP A 59 -2.64 3.53 16.99
C ASP A 59 -2.96 4.71 16.07
N ASN A 60 -2.61 4.57 14.79
CA ASN A 60 -2.88 5.56 13.74
C ASN A 60 -3.47 4.84 12.52
N GLU A 61 -4.01 5.63 11.59
CA GLU A 61 -4.43 5.14 10.28
C GLU A 61 -3.24 5.16 9.35
N ILE A 62 -2.74 3.98 9.00
CA ILE A 62 -1.59 3.81 8.11
C ILE A 62 -2.10 3.46 6.72
N ARG A 63 -1.50 4.06 5.71
CA ARG A 63 -1.81 3.79 4.31
C ARG A 63 -0.52 3.54 3.53
N VAL A 64 -0.57 2.58 2.60
CA VAL A 64 0.52 2.32 1.66
C VAL A 64 -0.05 2.38 0.26
N ILE A 65 0.55 3.19 -0.61
CA ILE A 65 0.08 3.29 -1.99
C ILE A 65 0.66 2.14 -2.80
N LEU A 66 -0.22 1.44 -3.53
CA LEU A 66 0.10 0.26 -4.31
C LEU A 66 -0.14 0.53 -5.79
N PHE A 67 0.68 -0.10 -6.65
CA PHE A 67 0.46 -0.11 -8.09
C PHE A 67 0.43 -1.55 -8.58
N ALA A 68 -0.68 -1.94 -9.21
CA ALA A 68 -0.82 -3.26 -9.83
C ALA A 68 -0.25 -3.18 -11.25
N VAL A 69 0.87 -3.86 -11.49
CA VAL A 69 1.69 -3.67 -12.70
C VAL A 69 1.04 -4.28 -13.94
N ASP A 70 0.53 -5.49 -13.80
CA ASP A 70 0.13 -6.32 -14.94
C ASP A 70 -1.38 -6.46 -15.12
N ASN A 71 -2.18 -5.78 -14.33
CA ASN A 71 -3.64 -5.80 -14.46
C ASN A 71 -4.25 -4.63 -13.68
N ASP A 72 -5.29 -4.02 -14.26
CA ASP A 72 -6.01 -2.92 -13.60
C ASP A 72 -6.80 -3.38 -12.38
N ASN A 73 -7.14 -4.66 -12.32
CA ASN A 73 -7.82 -5.26 -11.18
C ASN A 73 -6.77 -5.92 -10.27
N ILE A 74 -6.63 -5.43 -9.06
CA ILE A 74 -5.63 -5.95 -8.12
C ILE A 74 -5.83 -7.45 -7.82
N ASN A 75 -7.06 -7.93 -7.89
CA ASN A 75 -7.34 -9.35 -7.65
C ASN A 75 -6.81 -10.25 -8.76
N LEU A 76 -6.61 -9.70 -9.96
CA LEU A 76 -6.07 -10.43 -11.10
C LEU A 76 -4.59 -10.13 -11.33
N ALA A 77 -4.05 -9.13 -10.67
CA ALA A 77 -2.65 -8.76 -10.82
C ALA A 77 -1.73 -9.79 -10.18
N THR A 78 -0.65 -10.11 -10.86
CA THR A 78 0.40 -11.00 -10.34
C THR A 78 1.51 -10.21 -9.67
N ASN A 79 1.77 -8.99 -10.15
CA ASN A 79 2.85 -8.15 -9.66
C ASN A 79 2.30 -6.85 -9.11
N VAL A 80 2.66 -6.53 -7.87
CA VAL A 80 2.22 -5.31 -7.19
C VAL A 80 3.42 -4.62 -6.54
N ILE A 81 3.53 -3.32 -6.77
CA ILE A 81 4.58 -2.50 -6.17
C ILE A 81 4.01 -1.75 -4.97
N LEU A 82 4.70 -1.84 -3.84
CA LEU A 82 4.42 -1.00 -2.67
C LEU A 82 5.28 0.24 -2.80
N LEU A 83 4.66 1.40 -3.02
CA LEU A 83 5.36 2.62 -3.38
C LEU A 83 5.79 3.45 -2.18
N ASN A 84 4.83 3.97 -1.42
CA ASN A 84 5.13 4.80 -0.25
C ASN A 84 4.07 4.62 0.81
N GLY A 85 4.51 4.68 2.07
CA GLY A 85 3.61 4.61 3.22
C GLY A 85 3.52 5.95 3.93
N PHE A 86 2.40 6.18 4.59
CA PHE A 86 2.20 7.41 5.35
C PHE A 86 1.15 7.22 6.44
N VAL A 87 1.17 8.13 7.42
CA VAL A 87 0.13 8.20 8.45
C VAL A 87 -0.94 9.17 7.95
N LYS A 88 -2.15 8.65 7.76
CA LYS A 88 -3.27 9.46 7.28
C LYS A 88 -3.87 10.23 8.45
N LYS A 89 -3.85 11.55 8.37
CA LYS A 89 -4.47 12.45 9.35
C LYS A 89 -5.70 13.14 8.77
N SER A 90 -5.71 13.36 7.45
CA SER A 90 -6.84 13.95 6.74
C SER A 90 -6.83 13.49 5.29
N THR A 91 -7.93 13.75 4.57
CA THR A 91 -8.01 13.41 3.14
C THR A 91 -7.03 14.22 2.30
N LYS A 92 -6.56 15.36 2.79
CA LYS A 92 -5.57 16.19 2.09
C LYS A 92 -4.22 15.48 1.93
N ASP A 93 -3.93 14.52 2.82
CA ASP A 93 -2.67 13.79 2.78
C ASP A 93 -2.54 12.98 1.49
N TYR A 94 -3.67 12.53 0.91
CA TYR A 94 -3.64 11.72 -0.30
C TYR A 94 -3.03 12.44 -1.50
N ASP A 95 -3.36 13.71 -1.72
CA ASP A 95 -2.84 14.44 -2.89
C ASP A 95 -1.32 14.48 -2.90
N LYS A 96 -0.74 14.78 -1.75
CA LYS A 96 0.70 14.83 -1.57
C LYS A 96 1.34 13.46 -1.77
N GLU A 97 0.75 12.43 -1.17
CA GLU A 97 1.30 11.08 -1.22
C GLU A 97 1.14 10.44 -2.60
N ILE A 98 0.04 10.73 -3.30
CA ILE A 98 -0.15 10.27 -4.68
C ILE A 98 0.91 10.90 -5.59
N THR A 99 1.23 12.18 -5.40
CA THR A 99 2.30 12.83 -6.16
C THR A 99 3.64 12.14 -5.91
N LYS A 100 3.94 11.80 -4.66
CA LYS A 100 5.14 11.01 -4.33
C LYS A 100 5.15 9.66 -5.05
N ALA A 101 4.01 8.97 -5.04
CA ALA A 101 3.88 7.66 -5.68
C ALA A 101 4.16 7.74 -7.18
N ILE A 102 3.63 8.77 -7.85
CA ILE A 102 3.88 8.99 -9.27
C ILE A 102 5.38 9.17 -9.52
N ASN A 103 6.04 9.95 -8.69
CA ASN A 103 7.48 10.19 -8.84
C ASN A 103 8.32 8.93 -8.58
N ILE A 104 7.91 8.10 -7.63
CA ILE A 104 8.60 6.82 -7.35
C ILE A 104 8.47 5.88 -8.54
N LEU A 105 7.30 5.87 -9.17
CA LEU A 105 7.00 4.96 -10.27
C LEU A 105 7.73 5.32 -11.57
N ARG A 106 8.18 6.53 -11.71
CA ARG A 106 8.91 6.98 -12.91
C ARG A 106 10.30 6.35 -13.07
#